data_0b113f3caa4c57fd53f51236ded4a7a2
#
_entry.id   0b113f3caa4c57fd53f51236ded4a7a2
#
_cell.length_a   1.000
_cell.length_b   1.000
_cell.length_c   1.000
_cell.angle_alpha   90.00
_cell.angle_beta   90.00
_cell.angle_gamma   90.00
#
_symmetry.space_group_name_H-M   'P 1'
#
loop_
_entity.id
_entity.type
_entity.pdbx_description
1 polymer ?
#
loop_
_entity_poly.entity_id
_entity_poly.type
_entity_poly.pdbx_seq_one_letter_code
_entity_poly.pdbx_strand_id
1 'polypeptide(L)'
;PCLMWHELTSKQLGETITVVYATPTRKGECRVFARFPFKFASKIPAFFINATPAWYSHINNNAILEDDQIFLHYQERYLEQNGGSNNFSQAFYLPTKADVFVFEYRQWVNDYQADPFPGQTFAPALSTEQLLDRYHSHTEHCHSCRSAWKNIHIARQSIAVMLLIAWAGSLILALIGGSNAPVLAVIPIGIVGIGSLSWYGLGRLLVKLDRGDRTPARNRK
;
A
#
# COMPACT_ATOMS: atom_id res chain seq x y z
N PRO A 1 18.61 -4.84 17.36
CA PRO A 1 17.30 -4.28 17.72
C PRO A 1 16.44 -3.93 16.49
N CYS A 2 17.03 -3.72 15.29
CA CYS A 2 16.31 -3.33 14.09
C CYS A 2 15.67 -4.51 13.32
N LEU A 3 15.83 -5.74 13.79
CA LEU A 3 15.27 -6.94 13.19
C LEU A 3 14.24 -7.56 14.13
N MET A 4 13.05 -7.80 13.59
CA MET A 4 12.02 -8.63 14.21
C MET A 4 11.68 -9.78 13.27
N TRP A 5 11.52 -10.97 13.82
CA TRP A 5 10.97 -12.11 13.08
C TRP A 5 9.94 -12.84 13.94
N HIS A 6 8.95 -13.40 13.28
CA HIS A 6 7.88 -14.16 13.91
C HIS A 6 7.51 -15.33 13.02
N GLU A 7 7.41 -16.50 13.63
CA GLU A 7 6.97 -17.72 12.96
C GLU A 7 5.50 -18.01 13.30
N LEU A 8 4.71 -18.29 12.27
CA LEU A 8 3.32 -18.62 12.39
C LEU A 8 3.03 -19.92 11.62
N THR A 9 2.48 -20.90 12.31
CA THR A 9 2.05 -22.18 11.72
C THR A 9 0.53 -22.25 11.65
N SER A 10 0.01 -22.49 10.46
CA SER A 10 -1.42 -22.66 10.20
C SER A 10 -1.68 -24.00 9.52
N LYS A 11 -2.69 -24.75 10.00
CA LYS A 11 -3.10 -26.01 9.37
C LYS A 11 -3.55 -25.83 7.91
N GLN A 12 -4.08 -24.68 7.56
CA GLN A 12 -4.61 -24.39 6.23
C GLN A 12 -3.57 -23.83 5.26
N LEU A 13 -2.71 -22.93 5.73
CA LEU A 13 -1.74 -22.22 4.89
C LEU A 13 -0.32 -22.78 4.98
N GLY A 14 -0.01 -23.56 6.02
CA GLY A 14 1.33 -24.07 6.28
C GLY A 14 2.12 -23.17 7.22
N GLU A 15 3.45 -23.12 7.03
CA GLU A 15 4.37 -22.33 7.83
C GLU A 15 4.65 -20.99 7.13
N THR A 16 4.61 -19.89 7.84
CA THR A 16 5.05 -18.59 7.36
C THR A 16 5.96 -17.93 8.39
N ILE A 17 6.96 -17.22 7.91
CA ILE A 17 7.83 -16.41 8.74
C ILE A 17 7.61 -14.95 8.33
N THR A 18 7.33 -14.09 9.28
CA THR A 18 7.33 -12.64 9.08
C THR A 18 8.69 -12.10 9.52
N VAL A 19 9.43 -11.49 8.61
CA VAL A 19 10.72 -10.87 8.89
C VAL A 19 10.62 -9.39 8.59
N VAL A 20 10.91 -8.55 9.57
CA VAL A 20 10.82 -7.10 9.45
C VAL A 20 12.14 -6.47 9.88
N TYR A 21 12.70 -5.65 8.99
CA TYR A 21 13.81 -4.76 9.30
C TYR A 21 13.26 -3.32 9.37
N ALA A 22 13.46 -2.66 10.49
CA ALA A 22 13.15 -1.25 10.67
C ALA A 22 14.45 -0.46 10.80
N THR A 23 14.85 0.23 9.75
CA THR A 23 16.10 0.99 9.69
C THR A 23 15.82 2.46 9.93
N PRO A 24 16.25 3.06 11.06
CA PRO A 24 16.11 4.48 11.32
C PRO A 24 16.86 5.29 10.26
N THR A 25 16.22 6.34 9.74
CA THR A 25 16.81 7.24 8.74
C THR A 25 17.01 8.65 9.29
N ARG A 26 16.09 9.12 10.11
CA ARG A 26 16.17 10.35 10.90
C ARG A 26 15.16 10.30 12.05
N LYS A 27 15.22 11.25 12.98
CA LYS A 27 14.28 11.35 14.10
C LYS A 27 12.83 11.35 13.58
N GLY A 28 12.04 10.36 14.01
CA GLY A 28 10.64 10.19 13.58
C GLY A 28 10.45 9.52 12.21
N GLU A 29 11.52 9.02 11.59
CA GLU A 29 11.41 8.26 10.33
C GLU A 29 12.27 7.00 10.33
N CYS A 30 11.68 5.93 9.83
CA CYS A 30 12.40 4.70 9.54
C CYS A 30 11.99 4.14 8.18
N ARG A 31 12.88 3.37 7.58
CA ARG A 31 12.55 2.55 6.42
C ARG A 31 12.33 1.11 6.86
N VAL A 32 11.14 0.60 6.53
CA VAL A 32 10.73 -0.77 6.87
C VAL A 32 10.88 -1.67 5.65
N PHE A 33 11.54 -2.82 5.86
CA PHE A 33 11.64 -3.89 4.87
C PHE A 33 10.99 -5.14 5.47
N ALA A 34 9.86 -5.55 4.91
CA ALA A 34 9.15 -6.74 5.36
C ALA A 34 9.25 -7.87 4.31
N ARG A 35 9.48 -9.10 4.79
CA ARG A 35 9.45 -10.31 3.97
C ARG A 35 8.57 -11.36 4.63
N PHE A 36 7.84 -12.08 3.80
CA PHE A 36 6.89 -13.11 4.22
C PHE A 36 7.17 -14.41 3.45
N PRO A 37 8.23 -15.16 3.79
CA PRO A 37 8.44 -16.48 3.21
C PRO A 37 7.37 -17.45 3.69
N PHE A 38 6.81 -18.22 2.74
CA PHE A 38 5.79 -19.24 2.99
C PHE A 38 6.29 -20.61 2.60
N LYS A 39 6.02 -21.60 3.47
CA LYS A 39 6.11 -23.00 3.16
C LYS A 39 4.71 -23.59 3.17
N PHE A 40 4.11 -23.68 2.01
CA PHE A 40 2.71 -24.06 1.87
C PHE A 40 2.48 -25.53 2.17
N ALA A 41 1.37 -25.82 2.86
CA ALA A 41 0.90 -27.19 3.08
C ALA A 41 0.42 -27.87 1.78
N SER A 42 0.02 -27.10 0.75
CA SER A 42 -0.42 -27.62 -0.55
C SER A 42 0.09 -26.75 -1.72
N LYS A 43 0.05 -27.33 -2.94
CA LYS A 43 0.49 -26.64 -4.16
C LYS A 43 -0.49 -25.55 -4.64
N ILE A 44 -1.75 -25.60 -4.25
CA ILE A 44 -2.79 -24.67 -4.74
C ILE A 44 -2.56 -23.26 -4.25
N PRO A 45 -2.40 -22.95 -2.94
CA PRO A 45 -2.07 -21.61 -2.49
C PRO A 45 -0.75 -21.11 -3.06
N ALA A 46 0.27 -21.97 -3.18
CA ALA A 46 1.55 -21.61 -3.78
C ALA A 46 1.40 -21.14 -5.22
N PHE A 47 0.57 -21.81 -6.02
CA PHE A 47 0.31 -21.42 -7.40
C PHE A 47 -0.31 -20.01 -7.47
N PHE A 48 -1.36 -19.73 -6.68
CA PHE A 48 -2.01 -18.42 -6.71
C PHE A 48 -1.11 -17.29 -6.24
N ILE A 49 -0.30 -17.51 -5.21
CA ILE A 49 0.65 -16.51 -4.74
C ILE A 49 1.74 -16.24 -5.77
N ASN A 50 2.29 -17.29 -6.40
CA ASN A 50 3.31 -17.14 -7.43
C ASN A 50 2.77 -16.53 -8.73
N ALA A 51 1.49 -16.76 -9.05
CA ALA A 51 0.83 -16.16 -10.21
C ALA A 51 0.45 -14.69 -9.98
N THR A 52 0.38 -14.25 -8.73
CA THR A 52 0.03 -12.86 -8.38
C THR A 52 1.22 -11.92 -8.67
N PRO A 53 1.03 -10.88 -9.49
CA PRO A 53 2.09 -9.91 -9.76
C PRO A 53 2.56 -9.23 -8.46
N ALA A 54 3.87 -9.05 -8.31
CA ALA A 54 4.46 -8.46 -7.10
C ALA A 54 3.89 -7.07 -6.78
N TRP A 55 3.65 -6.22 -7.78
CA TRP A 55 3.06 -4.89 -7.57
C TRP A 55 1.66 -4.95 -6.94
N TYR A 56 0.86 -5.96 -7.29
CA TYR A 56 -0.47 -6.14 -6.71
C TYR A 56 -0.39 -6.58 -5.24
N SER A 57 0.52 -7.49 -4.92
CA SER A 57 0.81 -7.87 -3.53
C SER A 57 1.31 -6.68 -2.71
N HIS A 58 2.14 -5.81 -3.31
CA HIS A 58 2.65 -4.61 -2.64
C HIS A 58 1.54 -3.62 -2.29
N ILE A 59 0.52 -3.42 -3.14
CA ILE A 59 -0.63 -2.57 -2.82
C ILE A 59 -1.30 -3.02 -1.51
N ASN A 60 -1.51 -4.33 -1.35
CA ASN A 60 -2.19 -4.88 -0.18
C ASN A 60 -1.28 -4.84 1.06
N ASN A 61 -0.01 -5.18 0.92
CA ASN A 61 0.96 -5.17 2.03
C ASN A 61 1.22 -3.75 2.54
N ASN A 62 1.35 -2.76 1.65
CA ASN A 62 1.52 -1.37 2.05
C ASN A 62 0.30 -0.84 2.79
N ALA A 63 -0.92 -1.23 2.36
CA ALA A 63 -2.14 -0.80 3.04
C ALA A 63 -2.18 -1.23 4.51
N ILE A 64 -1.63 -2.40 4.86
CA ILE A 64 -1.54 -2.86 6.25
C ILE A 64 -0.62 -1.94 7.08
N LEU A 65 0.54 -1.59 6.53
CA LEU A 65 1.50 -0.70 7.22
C LEU A 65 0.98 0.74 7.33
N GLU A 66 0.32 1.23 6.30
CA GLU A 66 -0.26 2.57 6.25
C GLU A 66 -1.41 2.77 7.24
N ASP A 67 -2.15 1.69 7.57
CA ASP A 67 -3.18 1.73 8.61
C ASP A 67 -2.61 2.13 9.99
N ASP A 68 -1.38 1.74 10.29
CA ASP A 68 -0.71 2.02 11.55
C ASP A 68 0.15 3.32 11.49
N GLN A 69 0.63 3.69 10.31
CA GLN A 69 1.56 4.80 10.13
C GLN A 69 1.03 6.13 10.67
N ILE A 70 -0.25 6.42 10.46
CA ILE A 70 -0.88 7.66 10.94
C ILE A 70 -0.84 7.72 12.47
N PHE A 71 -1.18 6.60 13.12
CA PHE A 71 -1.18 6.53 14.58
C PHE A 71 0.23 6.64 15.15
N LEU A 72 1.19 5.93 14.58
CA LEU A 72 2.59 5.97 15.01
C LEU A 72 3.18 7.38 14.90
N HIS A 73 2.86 8.10 13.82
CA HIS A 73 3.32 9.46 13.60
C HIS A 73 2.89 10.43 14.71
N TYR A 74 1.62 10.35 15.14
CA TYR A 74 1.11 11.20 16.20
C TYR A 74 1.51 10.68 17.60
N GLN A 75 1.57 9.37 17.77
CA GLN A 75 1.97 8.74 19.03
C GLN A 75 3.40 9.12 19.46
N GLU A 76 4.36 9.15 18.52
CA GLU A 76 5.72 9.57 18.80
C GLU A 76 5.81 11.02 19.24
N ARG A 77 5.07 11.92 18.60
CA ARG A 77 5.04 13.33 18.95
C ARG A 77 4.38 13.59 20.29
N TYR A 78 3.29 12.88 20.56
CA TYR A 78 2.64 12.91 21.87
C TYR A 78 3.60 12.47 22.97
N LEU A 79 4.33 11.38 22.76
CA LEU A 79 5.31 10.87 23.71
C LEU A 79 6.43 11.89 23.98
N GLU A 80 6.96 12.53 22.93
CA GLU A 80 8.01 13.55 23.07
C GLU A 80 7.53 14.75 23.91
N GLN A 81 6.29 15.20 23.69
CA GLN A 81 5.68 16.28 24.46
C GLN A 81 5.44 15.91 25.94
N ASN A 82 5.33 14.63 26.24
CA ASN A 82 5.05 14.11 27.58
C ASN A 82 6.27 13.46 28.24
N GLY A 83 7.47 13.93 27.94
CA GLY A 83 8.70 13.51 28.63
C GLY A 83 9.51 12.43 27.90
N GLY A 84 9.15 12.10 26.65
CA GLY A 84 9.92 11.22 25.78
C GLY A 84 9.86 9.74 26.17
N SER A 85 10.83 8.96 25.66
CA SER A 85 10.85 7.50 25.81
C SER A 85 10.87 7.01 27.25
N ASN A 86 11.45 7.77 28.17
CA ASN A 86 11.49 7.43 29.61
C ASN A 86 10.11 7.41 30.26
N ASN A 87 9.16 8.15 29.70
CA ASN A 87 7.81 8.28 30.25
C ASN A 87 6.78 7.39 29.51
N PHE A 88 7.23 6.45 28.68
CA PHE A 88 6.38 5.63 27.84
C PHE A 88 5.27 4.87 28.60
N SER A 89 5.62 4.24 29.72
CA SER A 89 4.67 3.47 30.54
C SER A 89 3.60 4.31 31.23
N GLN A 90 3.85 5.62 31.42
CA GLN A 90 2.87 6.56 31.98
C GLN A 90 2.04 7.24 30.89
N ALA A 91 2.62 7.42 29.70
CA ALA A 91 1.95 8.06 28.57
C ALA A 91 0.93 7.15 27.88
N PHE A 92 1.11 5.83 27.94
CA PHE A 92 0.26 4.87 27.23
C PHE A 92 -0.26 3.76 28.13
N TYR A 93 -1.50 3.34 27.89
CA TYR A 93 -2.10 2.17 28.51
C TYR A 93 -1.70 0.90 27.74
N LEU A 94 -1.07 -0.05 28.44
CA LEU A 94 -0.47 -1.27 27.88
C LEU A 94 -1.14 -2.51 28.48
N PRO A 95 -2.38 -2.87 28.07
CA PRO A 95 -3.19 -3.87 28.77
C PRO A 95 -2.89 -5.31 28.34
N THR A 96 -2.15 -5.55 27.26
CA THR A 96 -2.03 -6.88 26.67
C THR A 96 -0.65 -7.49 26.87
N LYS A 97 -0.56 -8.83 26.76
CA LYS A 97 0.73 -9.53 26.79
C LYS A 97 1.64 -9.15 25.61
N ALA A 98 1.07 -8.74 24.49
CA ALA A 98 1.83 -8.29 23.32
C ALA A 98 2.56 -6.97 23.59
N ASP A 99 2.01 -6.11 24.45
CA ASP A 99 2.58 -4.82 24.80
C ASP A 99 3.88 -4.95 25.62
N VAL A 100 4.12 -6.10 26.25
CA VAL A 100 5.36 -6.37 27.00
C VAL A 100 6.59 -6.20 26.12
N PHE A 101 6.56 -6.68 24.87
CA PHE A 101 7.68 -6.52 23.95
C PHE A 101 7.94 -5.05 23.59
N VAL A 102 6.89 -4.25 23.45
CA VAL A 102 7.01 -2.81 23.19
C VAL A 102 7.61 -2.10 24.39
N PHE A 103 7.14 -2.43 25.59
CA PHE A 103 7.65 -1.90 26.85
C PHE A 103 9.13 -2.24 27.05
N GLU A 104 9.50 -3.52 26.94
CA GLU A 104 10.88 -3.98 27.10
C GLU A 104 11.82 -3.38 26.05
N TYR A 105 11.35 -3.24 24.79
CA TYR A 105 12.14 -2.58 23.76
C TYR A 105 12.42 -1.11 24.11
N ARG A 106 11.41 -0.37 24.59
CA ARG A 106 11.58 1.02 25.03
C ARG A 106 12.52 1.11 26.25
N GLN A 107 12.38 0.21 27.19
CA GLN A 107 13.28 0.14 28.35
C GLN A 107 14.71 -0.14 27.89
N TRP A 108 14.91 -1.12 26.99
CA TRP A 108 16.22 -1.40 26.41
C TRP A 108 16.85 -0.18 25.73
N VAL A 109 16.07 0.57 24.92
CA VAL A 109 16.56 1.79 24.28
C VAL A 109 17.04 2.82 25.31
N ASN A 110 16.33 2.96 26.42
CA ASN A 110 16.68 3.90 27.48
C ASN A 110 17.91 3.43 28.27
N ASP A 111 17.94 2.16 28.70
CA ASP A 111 19.00 1.59 29.53
C ASP A 111 20.36 1.60 28.81
N TYR A 112 20.36 1.34 27.51
CA TYR A 112 21.57 1.32 26.68
C TYR A 112 21.84 2.61 25.91
N GLN A 113 21.02 3.65 26.13
CA GLN A 113 21.11 4.93 25.40
C GLN A 113 21.17 4.71 23.88
N ALA A 114 20.35 3.78 23.40
CA ALA A 114 20.37 3.28 22.03
C ALA A 114 19.52 4.13 21.05
N ASP A 115 19.21 5.40 21.39
CA ASP A 115 18.60 6.34 20.45
C ASP A 115 19.59 6.61 19.30
N PRO A 116 19.25 6.28 18.04
CA PRO A 116 20.13 6.51 16.89
C PRO A 116 20.32 8.00 16.57
N PHE A 117 19.50 8.90 17.14
CA PHE A 117 19.50 10.33 16.86
C PHE A 117 19.44 11.18 18.12
N PRO A 118 20.40 11.03 19.06
CA PRO A 118 20.36 11.75 20.33
C PRO A 118 20.43 13.26 20.11
N GLY A 119 19.57 14.00 20.82
CA GLY A 119 19.50 15.45 20.73
C GLY A 119 18.86 16.04 19.47
N GLN A 120 18.41 15.20 18.53
CA GLN A 120 17.64 15.67 17.39
C GLN A 120 16.16 15.90 17.77
N THR A 121 15.54 16.90 17.12
CA THR A 121 14.11 17.18 17.25
C THR A 121 13.33 16.59 16.08
N PHE A 122 12.05 16.34 16.28
CA PHE A 122 11.16 15.95 15.17
C PHE A 122 11.05 17.07 14.14
N ALA A 123 11.00 16.67 12.87
CA ALA A 123 10.52 17.55 11.80
C ALA A 123 9.05 17.94 12.05
N PRO A 124 8.53 19.03 11.46
CA PRO A 124 7.12 19.39 11.55
C PRO A 124 6.19 18.20 11.26
N ALA A 125 5.03 18.18 11.92
CA ALA A 125 4.05 17.13 11.69
C ALA A 125 3.59 17.11 10.23
N LEU A 126 3.53 15.92 9.65
CA LEU A 126 3.03 15.70 8.30
C LEU A 126 1.50 15.65 8.30
N SER A 127 0.88 16.12 7.22
CA SER A 127 -0.55 15.93 6.99
C SER A 127 -0.88 14.46 6.68
N THR A 128 -2.15 14.08 6.85
CA THR A 128 -2.60 12.72 6.49
C THR A 128 -2.32 12.39 5.03
N GLU A 129 -2.46 13.37 4.13
CA GLU A 129 -2.17 13.21 2.71
C GLU A 129 -0.69 12.92 2.45
N GLN A 130 0.21 13.59 3.17
CA GLN A 130 1.65 13.36 3.08
C GLN A 130 2.05 12.01 3.66
N LEU A 131 1.44 11.59 4.78
CA LEU A 131 1.68 10.29 5.38
C LEU A 131 1.21 9.14 4.47
N LEU A 132 0.15 9.35 3.70
CA LEU A 132 -0.41 8.36 2.78
C LEU A 132 0.11 8.47 1.34
N ASP A 133 1.14 9.28 1.09
CA ASP A 133 1.80 9.40 -0.21
C ASP A 133 2.62 8.14 -0.51
N ARG A 134 1.96 7.16 -1.11
CA ARG A 134 2.57 5.88 -1.49
C ARG A 134 3.49 6.01 -2.70
N TYR A 135 3.23 6.98 -3.57
CA TYR A 135 4.06 7.14 -4.76
C TYR A 135 5.51 7.43 -4.38
N HIS A 136 5.76 8.47 -3.60
CA HIS A 136 7.11 8.86 -3.19
C HIS A 136 7.70 7.94 -2.12
N SER A 137 6.88 7.35 -1.23
CA SER A 137 7.39 6.45 -0.20
C SER A 137 7.76 5.05 -0.73
N HIS A 138 7.08 4.55 -1.77
CA HIS A 138 7.26 3.18 -2.26
C HIS A 138 7.29 3.06 -3.79
N THR A 139 6.26 3.55 -4.51
CA THR A 139 6.03 3.21 -5.92
C THR A 139 7.19 3.63 -6.82
N GLU A 140 7.73 4.82 -6.65
CA GLU A 140 8.83 5.34 -7.48
C GLU A 140 10.15 4.58 -7.24
N HIS A 141 10.35 4.03 -6.04
CA HIS A 141 11.56 3.29 -5.68
C HIS A 141 11.49 1.79 -5.98
N CYS A 142 10.27 1.22 -6.04
CA CYS A 142 10.06 -0.19 -6.34
C CYS A 142 9.97 -0.45 -7.84
N HIS A 143 10.87 -1.25 -8.40
CA HIS A 143 10.88 -1.57 -9.83
C HIS A 143 9.53 -2.13 -10.32
N SER A 144 8.93 -3.08 -9.58
CA SER A 144 7.67 -3.71 -9.96
C SER A 144 6.49 -2.72 -9.95
N CYS A 145 6.36 -1.91 -8.88
CA CYS A 145 5.28 -0.92 -8.75
C CYS A 145 5.43 0.23 -9.77
N ARG A 146 6.64 0.73 -9.96
CA ARG A 146 6.94 1.78 -10.95
C ARG A 146 6.65 1.32 -12.38
N SER A 147 7.02 0.08 -12.72
CA SER A 147 6.72 -0.49 -14.03
C SER A 147 5.22 -0.67 -14.25
N ALA A 148 4.51 -1.19 -13.24
CA ALA A 148 3.05 -1.31 -13.28
C ALA A 148 2.38 0.06 -13.45
N TRP A 149 2.80 1.07 -12.67
CA TRP A 149 2.30 2.43 -12.76
C TRP A 149 2.45 3.02 -14.17
N LYS A 150 3.65 2.91 -14.76
CA LYS A 150 3.91 3.37 -16.14
C LYS A 150 3.06 2.63 -17.18
N ASN A 151 2.99 1.30 -17.09
CA ASN A 151 2.24 0.49 -18.03
C ASN A 151 0.73 0.75 -17.96
N ILE A 152 0.19 0.96 -16.75
CA ILE A 152 -1.22 1.32 -16.57
C ILE A 152 -1.51 2.71 -17.14
N HIS A 153 -0.61 3.69 -16.97
CA HIS A 153 -0.74 4.99 -17.61
C HIS A 153 -0.79 4.88 -19.13
N ILE A 154 0.13 4.13 -19.74
CA ILE A 154 0.16 3.89 -21.19
C ILE A 154 -1.13 3.20 -21.64
N ALA A 155 -1.55 2.14 -20.94
CA ALA A 155 -2.77 1.42 -21.27
C ALA A 155 -4.02 2.33 -21.21
N ARG A 156 -4.13 3.20 -20.19
CA ARG A 156 -5.23 4.16 -20.10
C ARG A 156 -5.22 5.17 -21.23
N GLN A 157 -4.06 5.68 -21.61
CA GLN A 157 -3.93 6.60 -22.75
C GLN A 157 -4.35 5.91 -24.06
N SER A 158 -3.89 4.68 -24.28
CA SER A 158 -4.26 3.89 -25.45
C SER A 158 -5.77 3.60 -25.52
N ILE A 159 -6.38 3.24 -24.38
CA ILE A 159 -7.83 3.04 -24.30
C ILE A 159 -8.57 4.35 -24.59
N ALA A 160 -8.13 5.48 -24.07
CA ALA A 160 -8.76 6.78 -24.33
C ALA A 160 -8.73 7.12 -25.82
N VAL A 161 -7.61 6.89 -26.50
CA VAL A 161 -7.49 7.09 -27.96
C VAL A 161 -8.43 6.13 -28.72
N MET A 162 -8.47 4.85 -28.35
CA MET A 162 -9.38 3.88 -28.97
C MET A 162 -10.85 4.25 -28.77
N LEU A 163 -11.22 4.77 -27.58
CA LEU A 163 -12.58 5.24 -27.31
C LEU A 163 -12.96 6.43 -28.21
N LEU A 164 -12.03 7.38 -28.41
CA LEU A 164 -12.25 8.51 -29.33
C LEU A 164 -12.44 8.03 -30.79
N ILE A 165 -11.63 7.09 -31.23
CA ILE A 165 -11.74 6.50 -32.58
C ILE A 165 -13.07 5.74 -32.73
N ALA A 166 -13.46 4.93 -31.72
CA ALA A 166 -14.72 4.19 -31.76
C ALA A 166 -15.93 5.14 -31.77
N TRP A 167 -15.85 6.22 -30.99
CA TRP A 167 -16.90 7.24 -30.95
C TRP A 167 -17.04 7.97 -32.31
N ALA A 168 -15.92 8.43 -32.90
CA ALA A 168 -15.92 9.07 -34.22
C ALA A 168 -16.42 8.10 -35.30
N GLY A 169 -15.97 6.84 -35.27
CA GLY A 169 -16.41 5.79 -36.17
C GLY A 169 -17.91 5.51 -36.09
N SER A 170 -18.48 5.53 -34.87
CA SER A 170 -19.93 5.34 -34.67
C SER A 170 -20.75 6.48 -35.29
N LEU A 171 -20.26 7.71 -35.23
CA LEU A 171 -20.91 8.85 -35.90
C LEU A 171 -20.90 8.71 -37.42
N ILE A 172 -19.76 8.31 -38.01
CA ILE A 172 -19.63 8.08 -39.44
C ILE A 172 -20.58 6.96 -39.89
N LEU A 173 -20.60 5.83 -39.14
CA LEU A 173 -21.50 4.72 -39.45
C LEU A 173 -22.98 5.10 -39.34
N ALA A 174 -23.34 5.96 -38.40
CA ALA A 174 -24.71 6.47 -38.30
C ALA A 174 -25.11 7.34 -39.51
N LEU A 175 -24.16 8.09 -40.07
CA LEU A 175 -24.43 8.96 -41.22
C LEU A 175 -24.56 8.17 -42.57
N ILE A 176 -23.78 7.08 -42.75
CA ILE A 176 -23.70 6.35 -44.03
C ILE A 176 -24.43 5.00 -43.97
N GLY A 177 -24.77 4.48 -42.79
CA GLY A 177 -25.27 3.11 -42.60
C GLY A 177 -26.73 2.85 -43.07
N GLY A 178 -27.49 3.88 -43.36
CA GLY A 178 -28.87 3.77 -43.82
C GLY A 178 -29.73 2.89 -42.90
N SER A 179 -30.51 1.95 -43.45
CA SER A 179 -31.36 1.03 -42.70
C SER A 179 -30.61 0.04 -41.81
N ASN A 180 -29.33 -0.20 -42.07
CA ASN A 180 -28.48 -1.08 -41.25
C ASN A 180 -27.73 -0.36 -40.13
N ALA A 181 -27.86 0.96 -40.02
CA ALA A 181 -27.19 1.76 -38.99
C ALA A 181 -27.38 1.23 -37.54
N PRO A 182 -28.57 0.78 -37.10
CA PRO A 182 -28.75 0.24 -35.76
C PRO A 182 -27.92 -1.02 -35.47
N VAL A 183 -27.82 -1.92 -36.46
CA VAL A 183 -27.05 -3.17 -36.32
C VAL A 183 -25.55 -2.88 -36.30
N LEU A 184 -25.06 -1.97 -37.12
CA LEU A 184 -23.66 -1.57 -37.18
C LEU A 184 -23.21 -0.79 -35.93
N ALA A 185 -24.13 -0.12 -35.25
CA ALA A 185 -23.85 0.64 -34.04
C ALA A 185 -23.57 -0.25 -32.79
N VAL A 186 -24.01 -1.51 -32.77
CA VAL A 186 -23.83 -2.42 -31.62
C VAL A 186 -22.36 -2.64 -31.30
N ILE A 187 -21.50 -2.80 -32.31
CA ILE A 187 -20.07 -3.07 -32.11
C ILE A 187 -19.36 -1.87 -31.44
N PRO A 188 -19.42 -0.64 -31.96
CA PRO A 188 -18.79 0.50 -31.33
C PRO A 188 -19.37 0.82 -29.92
N ILE A 189 -20.67 0.60 -29.72
CA ILE A 189 -21.27 0.75 -28.38
C ILE A 189 -20.65 -0.25 -27.39
N GLY A 190 -20.47 -1.51 -27.76
CA GLY A 190 -19.81 -2.52 -26.94
C GLY A 190 -18.36 -2.15 -26.63
N ILE A 191 -17.61 -1.67 -27.62
CA ILE A 191 -16.22 -1.20 -27.41
C ILE A 191 -16.17 -0.01 -26.45
N VAL A 192 -17.07 0.97 -26.60
CA VAL A 192 -17.15 2.13 -25.71
C VAL A 192 -17.49 1.70 -24.28
N GLY A 193 -18.44 0.78 -24.08
CA GLY A 193 -18.82 0.29 -22.76
C GLY A 193 -17.67 -0.43 -22.06
N ILE A 194 -17.08 -1.43 -22.68
CA ILE A 194 -15.97 -2.21 -22.11
C ILE A 194 -14.73 -1.33 -21.91
N GLY A 195 -14.41 -0.50 -22.90
CA GLY A 195 -13.27 0.42 -22.82
C GLY A 195 -13.40 1.43 -21.68
N SER A 196 -14.59 1.98 -21.46
CA SER A 196 -14.85 2.94 -20.36
C SER A 196 -14.72 2.26 -18.99
N LEU A 197 -15.26 1.06 -18.82
CA LEU A 197 -15.11 0.27 -17.60
C LEU A 197 -13.64 -0.06 -17.34
N SER A 198 -12.90 -0.48 -18.36
CA SER A 198 -11.47 -0.79 -18.27
C SER A 198 -10.67 0.46 -17.89
N TRP A 199 -10.93 1.59 -18.54
CA TRP A 199 -10.28 2.87 -18.27
C TRP A 199 -10.50 3.33 -16.82
N TYR A 200 -11.75 3.19 -16.35
CA TYR A 200 -12.10 3.49 -14.95
C TYR A 200 -11.40 2.55 -13.98
N GLY A 201 -11.44 1.24 -14.23
CA GLY A 201 -10.78 0.24 -13.36
C GLY A 201 -9.28 0.45 -13.26
N LEU A 202 -8.59 0.71 -14.38
CA LEU A 202 -7.17 1.06 -14.39
C LEU A 202 -6.89 2.37 -13.64
N GLY A 203 -7.81 3.34 -13.69
CA GLY A 203 -7.70 4.56 -12.91
C GLY A 203 -7.75 4.30 -11.40
N ARG A 204 -8.61 3.38 -10.96
CA ARG A 204 -8.67 2.96 -9.55
C ARG A 204 -7.39 2.27 -9.10
N LEU A 205 -6.74 1.49 -9.98
CA LEU A 205 -5.44 0.87 -9.67
C LEU A 205 -4.33 1.90 -9.56
N LEU A 206 -4.30 2.93 -10.43
CA LEU A 206 -3.33 4.02 -10.31
C LEU A 206 -3.46 4.74 -8.98
N VAL A 207 -4.67 5.09 -8.57
CA VAL A 207 -4.90 5.73 -7.27
C VAL A 207 -4.34 4.89 -6.12
N LYS A 208 -4.42 3.55 -6.20
CA LYS A 208 -3.85 2.65 -5.20
C LYS A 208 -2.32 2.56 -5.25
N LEU A 209 -1.70 2.86 -6.38
CA LEU A 209 -0.24 2.96 -6.50
C LEU A 209 0.29 4.34 -6.08
N ASP A 210 -0.56 5.37 -6.16
CA ASP A 210 -0.19 6.74 -5.81
C ASP A 210 -0.35 7.04 -4.32
N ARG A 211 -1.41 6.49 -3.69
CA ARG A 211 -1.73 6.80 -2.29
C ARG A 211 -2.42 5.67 -1.55
N GLY A 212 -2.22 5.65 -0.23
CA GLY A 212 -2.98 4.83 0.69
C GLY A 212 -4.42 5.33 0.89
N ASP A 213 -5.22 4.50 1.52
CA ASP A 213 -6.61 4.83 1.85
C ASP A 213 -6.66 5.65 3.14
N ARG A 214 -7.47 6.71 3.18
CA ARG A 214 -7.66 7.58 4.37
C ARG A 214 -8.29 6.84 5.55
N THR A 215 -9.10 5.82 5.28
CA THR A 215 -9.78 5.03 6.31
C THR A 215 -9.13 3.66 6.38
N PRO A 216 -8.56 3.28 7.52
CA PRO A 216 -8.00 1.96 7.74
C PRO A 216 -8.97 0.85 7.33
N ALA A 217 -8.46 -0.23 6.73
CA ALA A 217 -9.30 -1.32 6.21
C ALA A 217 -10.18 -1.94 7.31
N ARG A 218 -9.64 -2.05 8.53
CA ARG A 218 -10.36 -2.56 9.73
C ARG A 218 -11.48 -1.64 10.23
N ASN A 219 -11.50 -0.39 9.84
CA ASN A 219 -12.51 0.61 10.25
C ASN A 219 -13.54 0.88 9.14
N ARG A 220 -13.45 0.18 8.02
CA ARG A 220 -14.47 0.25 6.97
C ARG A 220 -15.63 -0.65 7.37
N LYS A 221 -16.76 -0.03 7.65
CA LYS A 221 -18.06 -0.70 7.82
C LYS A 221 -18.72 -0.95 6.48
#